data_1df92337e9d34924fabd5e938feeae5d
#
_entry.id   1df92337e9d34924fabd5e938feeae5d
#
_cell.length_a   1.000
_cell.length_b   1.000
_cell.length_c   1.000
_cell.angle_alpha   90.00
_cell.angle_beta   90.00
_cell.angle_gamma   90.00
#
_symmetry.space_group_name_H-M   'P 1'
#
loop_
_entity.id
_entity.type
_entity.pdbx_description
1 polymer ?
#
loop_
_entity_poly.entity_id
_entity_poly.type
_entity_poly.pdbx_seq_one_letter_code
_entity_poly.pdbx_strand_id
1 'polypeptide(L)'
;GDKIKFEEAPAEFGRVAAQSAKQTIMEKMRKQTRTITYNTYKEHENEIMSGTVERFDNRFSYVNLGSIEAQLSKQDQIPGEVFQSHDRIEVFVYKVEDNPRGVNVFVSRSHPEMIKRLMEQEIPEVYDGTVEIMSVAREAGDRTKVAVRSHNPNVDAIGTIVGRGGSNIKKITSKFHPARYDQKLDRMVPTEENTDVIEWVPDPAEFIYNAIAPAEVDQVIFDDEDSKHALVVVPDNKLSLAIGRRGQNVRLAAHLTGYRIDIKSASEFEEMEAAQETFENQVESDEEQVD
;
A
#
# COMPACT_ATOMS: atom_id res chain seq x y z
N GLY A 1 -6.20 19.24 -82.23
CA GLY A 1 -7.03 18.94 -81.10
C GLY A 1 -6.56 17.66 -80.47
N ASP A 2 -5.79 17.82 -79.38
CA ASP A 2 -5.26 16.68 -78.62
C ASP A 2 -6.40 16.06 -77.79
N LYS A 3 -6.64 14.78 -78.00
CA LYS A 3 -7.58 14.00 -77.23
C LYS A 3 -6.88 13.53 -75.98
N ILE A 4 -7.24 14.14 -74.82
CA ILE A 4 -6.81 13.61 -73.51
C ILE A 4 -7.68 12.38 -73.21
N LYS A 5 -7.06 11.20 -73.20
CA LYS A 5 -7.69 9.97 -72.72
C LYS A 5 -7.65 9.99 -71.22
N PHE A 6 -8.80 10.13 -70.55
CA PHE A 6 -8.95 9.77 -69.14
C PHE A 6 -9.10 8.27 -69.07
N GLU A 7 -8.14 7.57 -68.50
CA GLU A 7 -8.33 6.20 -68.06
C GLU A 7 -9.13 6.25 -66.74
N GLU A 8 -10.39 5.86 -66.81
CA GLU A 8 -11.16 5.58 -65.61
C GLU A 8 -10.56 4.35 -64.92
N ALA A 9 -10.11 4.52 -63.72
CA ALA A 9 -9.66 3.38 -62.90
C ALA A 9 -10.83 2.39 -62.72
N PRO A 10 -10.61 1.08 -62.89
CA PRO A 10 -11.66 0.08 -62.74
C PRO A 10 -12.36 0.23 -61.38
N ALA A 11 -13.69 0.00 -61.33
CA ALA A 11 -14.50 0.13 -60.12
C ALA A 11 -13.97 -0.70 -58.91
N GLU A 12 -13.21 -1.76 -59.19
CA GLU A 12 -12.50 -2.56 -58.17
C GLU A 12 -11.33 -1.79 -57.52
N PHE A 13 -10.58 -0.96 -58.24
CA PHE A 13 -9.54 -0.11 -57.72
C PHE A 13 -10.10 0.95 -56.77
N GLY A 14 -11.27 1.49 -57.07
CA GLY A 14 -11.96 2.43 -56.20
C GLY A 14 -12.37 1.81 -54.85
N ARG A 15 -12.83 0.55 -54.86
CA ARG A 15 -13.20 -0.19 -53.65
C ARG A 15 -12.00 -0.50 -52.76
N VAL A 16 -10.91 -0.98 -53.34
CA VAL A 16 -9.68 -1.28 -52.60
C VAL A 16 -9.09 -0.01 -52.01
N ALA A 17 -9.04 1.09 -52.76
CA ALA A 17 -8.56 2.38 -52.25
C ALA A 17 -9.44 2.93 -51.12
N ALA A 18 -10.77 2.84 -51.26
CA ALA A 18 -11.68 3.25 -50.22
C ALA A 18 -11.59 2.39 -48.95
N GLN A 19 -11.39 1.08 -49.11
CA GLN A 19 -11.18 0.17 -47.97
C GLN A 19 -9.86 0.43 -47.26
N SER A 20 -8.76 0.66 -48.01
CA SER A 20 -7.45 1.04 -47.47
C SER A 20 -7.48 2.38 -46.73
N ALA A 21 -8.15 3.39 -47.31
CA ALA A 21 -8.36 4.69 -46.69
C ALA A 21 -9.14 4.58 -45.37
N LYS A 22 -10.25 3.79 -45.38
CA LYS A 22 -11.03 3.51 -44.18
C LYS A 22 -10.16 2.85 -43.07
N GLN A 23 -9.37 1.85 -43.44
CA GLN A 23 -8.47 1.16 -42.50
C GLN A 23 -7.45 2.11 -41.90
N THR A 24 -6.79 2.95 -42.71
CA THR A 24 -5.82 3.95 -42.28
C THR A 24 -6.45 4.98 -41.33
N ILE A 25 -7.66 5.45 -41.64
CA ILE A 25 -8.40 6.38 -40.78
C ILE A 25 -8.73 5.71 -39.45
N MET A 26 -9.24 4.47 -39.47
CA MET A 26 -9.55 3.73 -38.26
C MET A 26 -8.33 3.45 -37.38
N GLU A 27 -7.19 3.13 -37.97
CA GLU A 27 -5.91 2.98 -37.24
C GLU A 27 -5.44 4.29 -36.61
N LYS A 28 -5.50 5.40 -37.32
CA LYS A 28 -5.18 6.72 -36.77
C LYS A 28 -6.12 7.11 -35.63
N MET A 29 -7.42 6.89 -35.78
CA MET A 29 -8.40 7.14 -34.74
C MET A 29 -8.12 6.29 -33.48
N ARG A 30 -7.88 4.97 -33.65
CA ARG A 30 -7.53 4.07 -32.56
C ARG A 30 -6.26 4.52 -31.82
N LYS A 31 -5.23 4.94 -32.58
CA LYS A 31 -3.99 5.46 -32.00
C LYS A 31 -4.23 6.73 -31.19
N GLN A 32 -5.00 7.67 -31.72
CA GLN A 32 -5.33 8.92 -31.02
C GLN A 32 -6.17 8.65 -29.76
N THR A 33 -7.23 7.84 -29.87
CA THR A 33 -8.05 7.46 -28.71
C THR A 33 -7.19 6.80 -27.63
N ARG A 34 -6.28 5.87 -28.03
CA ARG A 34 -5.36 5.23 -27.09
C ARG A 34 -4.46 6.24 -26.39
N THR A 35 -3.87 7.18 -27.12
CA THR A 35 -3.00 8.22 -26.53
C THR A 35 -3.79 9.10 -25.57
N ILE A 36 -4.98 9.53 -25.92
CA ILE A 36 -5.84 10.34 -25.04
C ILE A 36 -6.18 9.55 -23.78
N THR A 37 -6.65 8.30 -23.93
CA THR A 37 -6.99 7.44 -22.79
C THR A 37 -5.78 7.24 -21.88
N TYR A 38 -4.61 6.92 -22.45
CA TYR A 38 -3.37 6.77 -21.67
C TYR A 38 -3.04 8.02 -20.87
N ASN A 39 -3.01 9.20 -21.51
CA ASN A 39 -2.67 10.45 -20.83
C ASN A 39 -3.68 10.75 -19.71
N THR A 40 -4.98 10.60 -19.97
CA THR A 40 -6.03 10.83 -18.97
C THR A 40 -5.82 9.97 -17.72
N TYR A 41 -5.61 8.67 -17.89
CA TYR A 41 -5.44 7.78 -16.72
C TYR A 41 -4.04 7.85 -16.11
N LYS A 42 -3.02 8.26 -16.87
CA LYS A 42 -1.68 8.50 -16.36
C LYS A 42 -1.62 9.68 -15.38
N GLU A 43 -2.45 10.70 -15.60
CA GLU A 43 -2.61 11.81 -14.65
C GLU A 43 -3.22 11.38 -13.33
N HIS A 44 -4.01 10.29 -13.33
CA HIS A 44 -4.60 9.71 -12.11
C HIS A 44 -3.78 8.57 -11.49
N GLU A 45 -2.58 8.32 -12.00
CA GLU A 45 -1.68 7.35 -11.38
C GLU A 45 -1.25 7.84 -9.98
N ASN A 46 -1.31 6.97 -8.99
CA ASN A 46 -1.17 7.25 -7.56
C ASN A 46 -2.34 8.02 -6.92
N GLU A 47 -3.51 8.00 -7.53
CA GLU A 47 -4.73 8.59 -6.97
C GLU A 47 -5.84 7.56 -6.77
N ILE A 48 -6.86 7.95 -6.01
CA ILE A 48 -8.08 7.16 -5.84
C ILE A 48 -9.11 7.55 -6.87
N MET A 49 -9.68 6.55 -7.52
CA MET A 49 -10.82 6.69 -8.41
C MET A 49 -12.00 5.86 -7.92
N SER A 50 -13.20 6.40 -8.11
CA SER A 50 -14.45 5.63 -7.93
C SER A 50 -14.78 4.91 -9.23
N GLY A 51 -15.11 3.63 -9.14
CA GLY A 51 -15.50 2.82 -10.27
C GLY A 51 -16.64 1.85 -9.93
N THR A 52 -17.16 1.22 -10.96
CA THR A 52 -18.23 0.22 -10.83
C THR A 52 -17.70 -1.14 -11.27
N VAL A 53 -17.93 -2.15 -10.44
CA VAL A 53 -17.53 -3.53 -10.75
C VAL A 53 -18.45 -4.08 -11.85
N GLU A 54 -17.89 -4.45 -12.99
CA GLU A 54 -18.68 -4.92 -14.16
C GLU A 54 -18.70 -6.43 -14.25
N ARG A 55 -17.52 -7.04 -14.22
CA ARG A 55 -17.35 -8.47 -14.45
C ARG A 55 -16.16 -9.05 -13.69
N PHE A 56 -16.15 -10.36 -13.62
CA PHE A 56 -15.10 -11.13 -12.95
C PHE A 56 -14.57 -12.20 -13.89
N ASP A 57 -13.29 -12.50 -13.79
CA ASP A 57 -12.68 -13.70 -14.33
C ASP A 57 -11.83 -14.41 -13.25
N ASN A 58 -11.10 -15.44 -13.65
CA ASN A 58 -10.28 -16.21 -12.71
C ASN A 58 -9.09 -15.42 -12.12
N ARG A 59 -8.70 -14.30 -12.73
CA ARG A 59 -7.52 -13.50 -12.36
C ARG A 59 -7.88 -12.14 -11.82
N PHE A 60 -8.89 -11.50 -12.40
CA PHE A 60 -9.22 -10.10 -12.17
C PHE A 60 -10.71 -9.89 -11.90
N SER A 61 -11.00 -8.90 -11.09
CA SER A 61 -12.25 -8.17 -11.10
C SER A 61 -12.06 -6.93 -11.97
N TYR A 62 -12.96 -6.67 -12.88
CA TYR A 62 -12.88 -5.53 -13.80
C TYR A 62 -13.74 -4.40 -13.26
N VAL A 63 -13.12 -3.25 -13.08
CA VAL A 63 -13.73 -2.04 -12.52
C VAL A 63 -13.82 -0.99 -13.61
N ASN A 64 -15.03 -0.59 -13.97
CA ASN A 64 -15.28 0.47 -14.93
C ASN A 64 -14.99 1.84 -14.28
N LEU A 65 -13.99 2.54 -14.81
CA LEU A 65 -13.60 3.88 -14.39
C LEU A 65 -14.14 4.99 -15.30
N GLY A 66 -15.16 4.66 -16.13
CA GLY A 66 -15.78 5.57 -17.09
C GLY A 66 -15.47 5.17 -18.54
N SER A 67 -14.28 5.49 -19.05
CA SER A 67 -13.91 5.14 -20.44
C SER A 67 -13.07 3.87 -20.58
N ILE A 68 -12.67 3.25 -19.47
CA ILE A 68 -11.84 2.04 -19.44
C ILE A 68 -12.24 1.10 -18.31
N GLU A 69 -12.05 -0.19 -18.54
CA GLU A 69 -12.10 -1.21 -17.48
C GLU A 69 -10.71 -1.40 -16.88
N ALA A 70 -10.56 -1.05 -15.61
CA ALA A 70 -9.35 -1.28 -14.83
C ALA A 70 -9.32 -2.71 -14.29
N GLN A 71 -8.11 -3.22 -14.10
CA GLN A 71 -7.85 -4.58 -13.64
C GLN A 71 -7.52 -4.59 -12.15
N LEU A 72 -8.38 -5.17 -11.34
CA LEU A 72 -8.19 -5.42 -9.92
C LEU A 72 -7.83 -6.89 -9.72
N SER A 73 -6.54 -7.20 -9.51
CA SER A 73 -6.09 -8.56 -9.32
C SER A 73 -6.56 -9.13 -7.97
N LYS A 74 -6.57 -10.45 -7.82
CA LYS A 74 -6.93 -11.08 -6.53
C LYS A 74 -5.97 -10.72 -5.40
N GLN A 75 -4.70 -10.45 -5.71
CA GLN A 75 -3.70 -10.03 -4.73
C GLN A 75 -3.89 -8.57 -4.30
N ASP A 76 -4.50 -7.77 -5.16
CA ASP A 76 -4.82 -6.37 -4.94
C ASP A 76 -6.17 -6.14 -4.26
N GLN A 77 -6.95 -7.19 -4.03
CA GLN A 77 -8.19 -7.14 -3.26
C GLN A 77 -7.91 -7.26 -1.77
N ILE A 78 -8.81 -6.73 -0.96
CA ILE A 78 -8.76 -6.94 0.49
C ILE A 78 -9.22 -8.38 0.78
N PRO A 79 -8.50 -9.15 1.59
CA PRO A 79 -8.88 -10.52 1.93
C PRO A 79 -10.31 -10.62 2.48
N GLY A 80 -11.10 -11.50 1.87
CA GLY A 80 -12.49 -11.73 2.25
C GLY A 80 -13.51 -10.73 1.74
N GLU A 81 -13.09 -9.66 1.05
CA GLU A 81 -13.99 -8.72 0.39
C GLU A 81 -14.64 -9.40 -0.82
N VAL A 82 -15.95 -9.33 -0.90
CA VAL A 82 -16.73 -9.93 -1.99
C VAL A 82 -17.52 -8.83 -2.69
N PHE A 83 -17.32 -8.71 -3.99
CA PHE A 83 -18.03 -7.75 -4.83
C PHE A 83 -19.17 -8.43 -5.61
N GLN A 84 -20.21 -7.67 -5.86
CA GLN A 84 -21.26 -8.01 -6.81
C GLN A 84 -21.11 -7.16 -8.07
N SER A 85 -21.70 -7.61 -9.18
CA SER A 85 -21.78 -6.79 -10.38
C SER A 85 -22.58 -5.52 -10.08
N HIS A 86 -22.08 -4.39 -10.54
CA HIS A 86 -22.59 -3.03 -10.29
C HIS A 86 -22.31 -2.44 -8.91
N ASP A 87 -21.52 -3.10 -8.06
CA ASP A 87 -21.03 -2.47 -6.84
C ASP A 87 -20.15 -1.27 -7.17
N ARG A 88 -20.39 -0.16 -6.48
CA ARG A 88 -19.54 1.03 -6.58
C ARG A 88 -18.43 0.95 -5.53
N ILE A 89 -17.20 0.98 -5.98
CA ILE A 89 -16.02 0.87 -5.13
C ILE A 89 -15.00 1.98 -5.43
N GLU A 90 -14.22 2.32 -4.43
CA GLU A 90 -13.02 3.16 -4.58
C GLU A 90 -11.80 2.26 -4.76
N VAL A 91 -10.94 2.63 -5.69
CA VAL A 91 -9.73 1.89 -6.03
C VAL A 91 -8.55 2.84 -6.19
N PHE A 92 -7.38 2.41 -5.79
CA PHE A 92 -6.13 3.12 -5.98
C PHE A 92 -5.50 2.72 -7.31
N VAL A 93 -5.24 3.69 -8.19
CA VAL A 93 -4.58 3.45 -9.49
C VAL A 93 -3.08 3.41 -9.26
N TYR A 94 -2.47 2.22 -9.25
CA TYR A 94 -1.04 2.11 -9.00
C TYR A 94 -0.19 2.03 -10.27
N LYS A 95 -0.81 1.73 -11.44
CA LYS A 95 -0.06 1.61 -12.68
C LYS A 95 -0.95 1.79 -13.90
N VAL A 96 -0.45 2.55 -14.88
CA VAL A 96 -1.06 2.70 -16.20
C VAL A 96 -0.04 2.32 -17.27
N GLU A 97 -0.39 1.37 -18.13
CA GLU A 97 0.47 0.87 -19.20
C GLU A 97 -0.13 1.12 -20.58
N ASP A 98 0.70 1.60 -21.50
CA ASP A 98 0.34 1.70 -22.92
C ASP A 98 0.87 0.48 -23.69
N ASN A 99 -0.03 -0.39 -24.08
CA ASN A 99 0.27 -1.60 -24.82
C ASN A 99 -0.23 -1.52 -26.28
N PRO A 100 0.36 -2.25 -27.24
CA PRO A 100 -0.09 -2.27 -28.63
C PRO A 100 -1.58 -2.63 -28.79
N ARG A 101 -2.14 -3.39 -27.85
CA ARG A 101 -3.54 -3.83 -27.84
C ARG A 101 -4.50 -2.85 -27.18
N GLY A 102 -3.97 -1.85 -26.46
CA GLY A 102 -4.77 -0.86 -25.72
C GLY A 102 -4.07 -0.38 -24.44
N VAL A 103 -4.75 0.47 -23.69
CA VAL A 103 -4.29 0.94 -22.39
C VAL A 103 -4.77 -0.03 -21.31
N ASN A 104 -3.88 -0.44 -20.43
CA ASN A 104 -4.21 -1.19 -19.22
C ASN A 104 -4.05 -0.29 -18.00
N VAL A 105 -5.07 -0.27 -17.16
CA VAL A 105 -5.06 0.40 -15.87
C VAL A 105 -5.15 -0.66 -14.78
N PHE A 106 -4.17 -0.67 -13.90
CA PHE A 106 -4.09 -1.59 -12.77
C PHE A 106 -4.45 -0.85 -11.49
N VAL A 107 -5.34 -1.45 -10.73
CA VAL A 107 -5.88 -0.85 -9.52
C VAL A 107 -5.76 -1.79 -8.34
N SER A 108 -5.67 -1.22 -7.14
CA SER A 108 -5.56 -1.97 -5.90
C SER A 108 -6.49 -1.41 -4.83
N ARG A 109 -6.96 -2.28 -3.94
CA ARG A 109 -7.64 -1.95 -2.69
C ARG A 109 -6.79 -2.29 -1.46
N SER A 110 -5.76 -3.11 -1.66
CA SER A 110 -4.83 -3.53 -0.60
C SER A 110 -3.58 -2.66 -0.49
N HIS A 111 -3.30 -1.80 -1.46
CA HIS A 111 -2.10 -0.97 -1.49
C HIS A 111 -2.02 -0.01 -0.29
N PRO A 112 -0.87 0.14 0.40
CA PRO A 112 -0.73 1.04 1.54
C PRO A 112 -1.04 2.51 1.20
N GLU A 113 -0.62 2.99 0.03
CA GLU A 113 -0.88 4.35 -0.43
C GLU A 113 -2.39 4.68 -0.55
N MET A 114 -3.25 3.68 -0.69
CA MET A 114 -4.69 3.89 -0.67
C MET A 114 -5.14 4.54 0.65
N ILE A 115 -4.59 4.10 1.79
CA ILE A 115 -4.89 4.69 3.11
C ILE A 115 -4.45 6.15 3.15
N LYS A 116 -3.24 6.44 2.66
CA LYS A 116 -2.70 7.80 2.61
C LYS A 116 -3.60 8.73 1.80
N ARG A 117 -3.98 8.32 0.59
CA ARG A 117 -4.86 9.10 -0.28
C ARG A 117 -6.27 9.28 0.29
N LEU A 118 -6.82 8.26 0.96
CA LEU A 118 -8.10 8.40 1.67
C LEU A 118 -8.01 9.39 2.83
N MET A 119 -6.92 9.40 3.58
CA MET A 119 -6.69 10.37 4.63
C MET A 119 -6.57 11.79 4.09
N GLU A 120 -5.85 11.99 2.98
CA GLU A 120 -5.75 13.29 2.30
C GLU A 120 -7.12 13.80 1.82
N GLN A 121 -8.02 12.91 1.38
CA GLN A 121 -9.37 13.30 0.94
C GLN A 121 -10.32 13.62 2.09
N GLU A 122 -10.20 12.92 3.23
CA GLU A 122 -11.17 13.00 4.33
C GLU A 122 -10.76 13.94 5.46
N ILE A 123 -9.46 14.26 5.58
CA ILE A 123 -8.90 15.03 6.71
C ILE A 123 -8.30 16.33 6.18
N PRO A 124 -8.91 17.48 6.46
CA PRO A 124 -8.45 18.78 5.94
C PRO A 124 -7.00 19.11 6.29
N GLU A 125 -6.56 18.78 7.51
CA GLU A 125 -5.20 19.07 7.99
C GLU A 125 -4.13 18.21 7.31
N VAL A 126 -4.52 17.06 6.73
CA VAL A 126 -3.64 16.26 5.87
C VAL A 126 -3.62 16.82 4.46
N TYR A 127 -4.78 17.26 3.96
CA TYR A 127 -4.89 17.88 2.64
C TYR A 127 -4.09 19.19 2.52
N ASP A 128 -4.11 20.04 3.54
CA ASP A 128 -3.40 21.31 3.56
C ASP A 128 -1.92 21.20 3.97
N GLY A 129 -1.47 19.99 4.35
CA GLY A 129 -0.09 19.71 4.73
C GLY A 129 0.27 20.11 6.17
N THR A 130 -0.68 20.54 7.00
CA THR A 130 -0.45 20.81 8.44
C THR A 130 -0.02 19.52 9.16
N VAL A 131 -0.67 18.39 8.81
CA VAL A 131 -0.29 17.05 9.26
C VAL A 131 0.17 16.24 8.05
N GLU A 132 1.39 15.72 8.12
CA GLU A 132 2.00 14.92 7.07
C GLU A 132 1.99 13.43 7.44
N ILE A 133 1.62 12.58 6.47
CA ILE A 133 1.74 11.13 6.58
C ILE A 133 3.12 10.73 6.06
N MET A 134 4.00 10.33 6.96
CA MET A 134 5.39 9.99 6.67
C MET A 134 5.54 8.59 6.07
N SER A 135 4.84 7.62 6.63
CA SER A 135 4.86 6.23 6.14
C SER A 135 3.59 5.48 6.51
N VAL A 136 3.28 4.43 5.77
CA VAL A 136 2.15 3.53 6.00
C VAL A 136 2.63 2.09 5.85
N ALA A 137 2.35 1.27 6.85
CA ALA A 137 2.52 -0.17 6.81
C ALA A 137 1.15 -0.84 6.96
N ARG A 138 0.75 -1.69 5.99
CA ARG A 138 -0.61 -2.21 5.90
C ARG A 138 -0.64 -3.71 5.66
N GLU A 139 -1.38 -4.41 6.47
CA GLU A 139 -1.92 -5.73 6.18
C GLU A 139 -3.42 -5.57 5.92
N ALA A 140 -3.76 -5.43 4.65
CA ALA A 140 -5.10 -5.08 4.21
C ALA A 140 -6.18 -5.99 4.80
N GLY A 141 -7.23 -5.41 5.34
CA GLY A 141 -8.34 -6.11 5.98
C GLY A 141 -8.07 -6.63 7.39
N ASP A 142 -6.89 -6.37 7.96
CA ASP A 142 -6.55 -6.77 9.34
C ASP A 142 -6.02 -5.58 10.15
N ARG A 143 -4.84 -5.04 9.80
CA ARG A 143 -4.22 -3.96 10.56
C ARG A 143 -3.34 -3.06 9.71
N THR A 144 -3.41 -1.76 10.00
CA THR A 144 -2.58 -0.72 9.40
C THR A 144 -1.89 0.10 10.48
N LYS A 145 -0.62 0.44 10.28
CA LYS A 145 0.09 1.45 11.06
C LYS A 145 0.40 2.64 10.17
N VAL A 146 0.14 3.85 10.68
CA VAL A 146 0.35 5.10 9.95
C VAL A 146 1.23 6.01 10.80
N ALA A 147 2.40 6.37 10.29
CA ALA A 147 3.28 7.33 10.95
C ALA A 147 2.96 8.74 10.47
N VAL A 148 2.73 9.65 11.41
CA VAL A 148 2.29 11.01 11.14
C VAL A 148 3.14 12.03 11.87
N ARG A 149 3.28 13.22 11.29
CA ARG A 149 3.99 14.35 11.87
C ARG A 149 3.18 15.62 11.69
N SER A 150 3.10 16.44 12.72
CA SER A 150 2.57 17.80 12.60
C SER A 150 3.67 18.80 12.32
N HIS A 151 3.46 19.70 11.36
CA HIS A 151 4.32 20.84 11.09
C HIS A 151 3.93 22.08 11.93
N ASN A 152 2.80 22.00 12.64
CA ASN A 152 2.32 23.03 13.55
C ASN A 152 2.34 22.49 14.99
N PRO A 153 3.15 23.06 15.91
CA PRO A 153 3.25 22.58 17.28
C PRO A 153 1.96 22.68 18.09
N ASN A 154 0.97 23.44 17.62
CA ASN A 154 -0.33 23.56 18.26
C ASN A 154 -1.38 22.54 17.73
N VAL A 155 -1.00 21.69 16.79
CA VAL A 155 -1.88 20.68 16.20
C VAL A 155 -1.38 19.29 16.59
N ASP A 156 -2.19 18.57 17.34
CA ASP A 156 -1.95 17.16 17.66
C ASP A 156 -2.17 16.29 16.41
N ALA A 157 -1.08 15.76 15.85
CA ALA A 157 -1.13 14.94 14.64
C ALA A 157 -1.96 13.67 14.84
N ILE A 158 -1.75 12.96 15.95
CA ILE A 158 -2.47 11.71 16.24
C ILE A 158 -3.97 12.00 16.42
N GLY A 159 -4.29 12.97 17.28
CA GLY A 159 -5.68 13.35 17.55
C GLY A 159 -6.42 13.81 16.31
N THR A 160 -5.75 14.52 15.41
CA THR A 160 -6.29 14.97 14.13
C THR A 160 -6.63 13.81 13.20
N ILE A 161 -5.70 12.86 13.05
CA ILE A 161 -5.93 11.67 12.19
C ILE A 161 -7.05 10.79 12.78
N VAL A 162 -7.02 10.54 14.07
CA VAL A 162 -8.04 9.72 14.74
C VAL A 162 -9.41 10.37 14.68
N GLY A 163 -9.45 11.68 14.91
CA GLY A 163 -10.68 12.45 14.98
C GLY A 163 -11.46 12.19 16.26
N ARG A 164 -12.49 12.99 16.53
CA ARG A 164 -13.30 12.89 17.75
C ARG A 164 -13.97 11.52 17.88
N GLY A 165 -13.57 10.73 18.88
CA GLY A 165 -14.10 9.37 19.09
C GLY A 165 -13.81 8.41 17.93
N GLY A 166 -12.69 8.60 17.21
CA GLY A 166 -12.29 7.78 16.09
C GLY A 166 -13.04 8.06 14.79
N SER A 167 -13.70 9.21 14.67
CA SER A 167 -14.59 9.52 13.53
C SER A 167 -13.88 9.50 12.18
N ASN A 168 -12.65 10.03 12.09
CA ASN A 168 -11.93 10.11 10.84
C ASN A 168 -11.44 8.73 10.39
N ILE A 169 -10.87 7.97 11.33
CA ILE A 169 -10.46 6.57 11.04
C ILE A 169 -11.66 5.73 10.60
N LYS A 170 -12.81 5.86 11.29
CA LYS A 170 -14.03 5.12 10.92
C LYS A 170 -14.55 5.47 9.53
N LYS A 171 -14.47 6.73 9.11
CA LYS A 171 -14.84 7.12 7.73
C LYS A 171 -14.00 6.39 6.70
N ILE A 172 -12.70 6.24 6.96
CA ILE A 172 -11.75 5.59 6.06
C ILE A 172 -11.97 4.08 6.06
N THR A 173 -11.98 3.46 7.24
CA THR A 173 -12.10 2.00 7.37
C THR A 173 -13.47 1.47 6.94
N SER A 174 -14.53 2.29 7.04
CA SER A 174 -15.87 1.92 6.56
C SER A 174 -15.98 1.77 5.03
N LYS A 175 -14.98 2.25 4.29
CA LYS A 175 -14.89 2.05 2.83
C LYS A 175 -14.41 0.65 2.45
N PHE A 176 -13.90 -0.12 3.43
CA PHE A 176 -13.43 -1.48 3.27
C PHE A 176 -14.40 -2.48 3.91
N HIS A 177 -14.54 -3.64 3.29
CA HIS A 177 -15.45 -4.68 3.77
C HIS A 177 -14.72 -6.01 3.92
N PRO A 178 -13.64 -6.07 4.75
CA PRO A 178 -12.92 -7.30 4.96
C PRO A 178 -13.81 -8.33 5.64
N ALA A 179 -13.55 -9.61 5.36
CA ALA A 179 -14.21 -10.71 6.04
C ALA A 179 -13.22 -11.85 6.26
N ARG A 180 -13.40 -12.59 7.34
CA ARG A 180 -12.59 -13.75 7.69
C ARG A 180 -13.47 -14.97 7.87
N TYR A 181 -12.98 -16.13 7.45
CA TYR A 181 -13.67 -17.37 7.73
C TYR A 181 -13.59 -17.74 9.22
N ASP A 182 -14.74 -17.89 9.84
CA ASP A 182 -14.86 -18.32 11.23
C ASP A 182 -15.15 -19.82 11.26
N GLN A 183 -14.18 -20.61 11.76
CA GLN A 183 -14.29 -22.06 11.82
C GLN A 183 -15.40 -22.56 12.75
N LYS A 184 -15.77 -21.77 13.77
CA LYS A 184 -16.84 -22.15 14.70
C LYS A 184 -18.23 -21.93 14.10
N LEU A 185 -18.37 -20.86 13.30
CA LEU A 185 -19.62 -20.49 12.65
C LEU A 185 -19.75 -21.08 11.25
N ASP A 186 -18.69 -21.68 10.72
CA ASP A 186 -18.60 -22.26 9.36
C ASP A 186 -19.05 -21.27 8.26
N ARG A 187 -18.68 -20.01 8.42
CA ARG A 187 -19.02 -18.93 7.48
C ARG A 187 -18.03 -17.77 7.49
N MET A 188 -18.08 -16.94 6.45
CA MET A 188 -17.41 -15.65 6.43
C MET A 188 -18.08 -14.68 7.39
N VAL A 189 -17.28 -14.03 8.24
CA VAL A 189 -17.73 -13.02 9.22
C VAL A 189 -17.06 -11.70 8.86
N PRO A 190 -17.83 -10.60 8.75
CA PRO A 190 -17.24 -9.29 8.56
C PRO A 190 -16.22 -8.96 9.66
N THR A 191 -15.12 -8.34 9.26
CA THR A 191 -14.09 -7.84 10.17
C THR A 191 -13.84 -6.36 9.89
N GLU A 192 -13.13 -5.70 10.77
CA GLU A 192 -12.71 -4.32 10.58
C GLU A 192 -11.18 -4.28 10.44
N GLU A 193 -10.68 -3.39 9.60
CA GLU A 193 -9.26 -3.10 9.49
C GLU A 193 -8.89 -2.11 10.61
N ASN A 194 -8.09 -2.56 11.58
CA ASN A 194 -7.64 -1.71 12.68
C ASN A 194 -6.55 -0.76 12.21
N THR A 195 -6.59 0.49 12.63
CA THR A 195 -5.57 1.49 12.29
C THR A 195 -4.92 2.05 13.54
N ASP A 196 -3.61 1.84 13.67
CA ASP A 196 -2.77 2.45 14.69
C ASP A 196 -2.11 3.70 14.11
N VAL A 197 -2.28 4.84 14.78
CA VAL A 197 -1.64 6.09 14.40
C VAL A 197 -0.43 6.31 15.31
N ILE A 198 0.74 6.50 14.70
CA ILE A 198 2.04 6.55 15.36
C ILE A 198 2.64 7.93 15.10
N GLU A 199 3.17 8.55 16.14
CA GLU A 199 3.94 9.78 15.98
C GLU A 199 5.28 9.48 15.31
N TRP A 200 5.53 10.16 14.19
CA TRP A 200 6.82 10.11 13.54
C TRP A 200 7.77 11.13 14.18
N VAL A 201 8.97 10.69 14.51
CA VAL A 201 10.04 11.52 15.04
C VAL A 201 11.34 11.27 14.25
N PRO A 202 12.28 12.26 14.19
CA PRO A 202 13.52 12.10 13.43
C PRO A 202 14.48 11.09 14.04
N ASP A 203 14.43 10.89 15.37
CA ASP A 203 15.27 9.90 16.05
C ASP A 203 14.79 8.49 15.77
N PRO A 204 15.63 7.62 15.15
CA PRO A 204 15.24 6.27 14.81
C PRO A 204 14.85 5.40 16.01
N ALA A 205 15.54 5.56 17.16
CA ALA A 205 15.24 4.78 18.36
C ALA A 205 13.85 5.11 18.89
N GLU A 206 13.55 6.39 19.02
CA GLU A 206 12.25 6.88 19.47
C GLU A 206 11.13 6.52 18.46
N PHE A 207 11.42 6.58 17.14
CA PHE A 207 10.44 6.17 16.14
C PHE A 207 10.13 4.68 16.19
N ILE A 208 11.14 3.82 16.40
CA ILE A 208 10.93 2.37 16.58
C ILE A 208 10.16 2.11 17.88
N TYR A 209 10.51 2.80 18.96
CA TYR A 209 9.79 2.76 20.24
C TYR A 209 8.29 3.03 20.02
N ASN A 210 7.95 4.12 19.33
CA ASN A 210 6.58 4.49 19.02
C ASN A 210 5.89 3.44 18.11
N ALA A 211 6.61 2.88 17.14
CA ALA A 211 6.08 1.94 16.17
C ALA A 211 5.70 0.58 16.77
N ILE A 212 6.34 0.17 17.89
CA ILE A 212 6.03 -1.09 18.59
C ILE A 212 4.74 -1.00 19.41
N ALA A 213 4.23 0.23 19.64
CA ALA A 213 2.96 0.38 20.35
C ALA A 213 1.89 -0.63 19.84
N PRO A 214 1.01 -1.15 20.72
CA PRO A 214 0.77 -0.73 22.11
C PRO A 214 1.66 -1.40 23.17
N ALA A 215 2.72 -2.14 22.80
CA ALA A 215 3.63 -2.71 23.77
C ALA A 215 4.60 -1.64 24.30
N GLU A 216 4.87 -1.69 25.59
CA GLU A 216 5.93 -0.90 26.22
C GLU A 216 7.29 -1.46 25.81
N VAL A 217 8.25 -0.59 25.59
CA VAL A 217 9.63 -0.92 25.21
C VAL A 217 10.56 -0.41 26.31
N ASP A 218 11.49 -1.24 26.73
CA ASP A 218 12.51 -0.84 27.73
C ASP A 218 13.69 -0.16 27.03
N GLN A 219 14.14 -0.75 25.91
CA GLN A 219 15.33 -0.29 25.20
C GLN A 219 15.29 -0.59 23.71
N VAL A 220 15.90 0.28 22.90
CA VAL A 220 16.18 0.07 21.48
C VAL A 220 17.68 0.16 21.27
N ILE A 221 18.28 -0.90 20.74
CA ILE A 221 19.73 -1.05 20.54
C ILE A 221 19.98 -1.23 19.05
N PHE A 222 20.96 -0.51 18.51
CA PHE A 222 21.43 -0.69 17.12
C PHE A 222 22.78 -1.41 17.14
N ASP A 223 22.99 -2.30 16.17
CA ASP A 223 24.27 -3.00 16.04
C ASP A 223 25.42 -2.03 15.70
N ASP A 224 25.16 -1.07 14.79
CA ASP A 224 26.05 -0.01 14.34
C ASP A 224 25.26 1.25 14.03
N GLU A 225 25.89 2.43 14.01
CA GLU A 225 25.25 3.72 13.68
C GLU A 225 24.61 3.73 12.29
N ASP A 226 25.19 3.01 11.32
CA ASP A 226 24.69 2.90 9.94
C ASP A 226 23.79 1.67 9.72
N SER A 227 23.62 0.83 10.75
CA SER A 227 22.81 -0.40 10.66
C SER A 227 21.33 -0.07 10.54
N LYS A 228 20.67 -0.75 9.61
CA LYS A 228 19.20 -0.77 9.55
C LYS A 228 18.61 -1.96 10.33
N HIS A 229 19.31 -2.41 11.35
CA HIS A 229 18.89 -3.45 12.26
C HIS A 229 18.83 -2.90 13.68
N ALA A 230 17.72 -3.17 14.36
CA ALA A 230 17.47 -2.76 15.73
C ALA A 230 17.02 -3.97 16.57
N LEU A 231 17.62 -4.14 17.72
CA LEU A 231 17.15 -5.02 18.77
C LEU A 231 16.28 -4.22 19.74
N VAL A 232 15.06 -4.65 19.95
CA VAL A 232 14.09 -4.03 20.85
C VAL A 232 13.92 -4.93 22.06
N VAL A 233 14.22 -4.41 23.23
CA VAL A 233 14.05 -5.09 24.51
C VAL A 233 12.72 -4.64 25.13
N VAL A 234 11.91 -5.61 25.55
CA VAL A 234 10.60 -5.37 26.14
C VAL A 234 10.46 -6.12 27.47
N PRO A 235 9.61 -5.66 28.41
CA PRO A 235 9.28 -6.44 29.59
C PRO A 235 8.76 -7.84 29.22
N ASP A 236 9.13 -8.87 29.98
CA ASP A 236 8.76 -10.28 29.68
C ASP A 236 7.26 -10.47 29.46
N ASN A 237 6.43 -9.80 30.24
CA ASN A 237 4.97 -9.87 30.11
C ASN A 237 4.43 -9.11 28.89
N LYS A 238 5.26 -8.35 28.18
CA LYS A 238 4.89 -7.59 26.97
C LYS A 238 5.42 -8.23 25.68
N LEU A 239 6.29 -9.23 25.76
CA LEU A 239 6.90 -9.87 24.60
C LEU A 239 5.86 -10.35 23.55
N SER A 240 4.83 -11.06 23.99
CA SER A 240 3.77 -11.53 23.09
C SER A 240 2.99 -10.39 22.44
N LEU A 241 2.81 -9.28 23.14
CA LEU A 241 2.12 -8.08 22.62
C LEU A 241 3.00 -7.35 21.61
N ALA A 242 4.30 -7.20 21.90
CA ALA A 242 5.27 -6.56 21.02
C ALA A 242 5.45 -7.32 19.70
N ILE A 243 5.54 -8.64 19.75
CA ILE A 243 5.58 -9.49 18.54
C ILE A 243 4.25 -9.43 17.81
N GLY A 244 3.14 -9.51 18.56
CA GLY A 244 1.80 -9.59 18.02
C GLY A 244 1.47 -10.97 17.44
N ARG A 245 0.20 -11.17 17.07
CA ARG A 245 -0.28 -12.42 16.49
C ARG A 245 0.46 -12.75 15.18
N ARG A 246 1.15 -13.89 15.14
CA ARG A 246 1.98 -14.34 13.99
C ARG A 246 3.04 -13.30 13.57
N GLY A 247 3.57 -12.54 14.51
CA GLY A 247 4.56 -11.50 14.22
C GLY A 247 4.02 -10.25 13.52
N GLN A 248 2.71 -10.02 13.56
CA GLN A 248 2.06 -8.91 12.84
C GLN A 248 2.54 -7.55 13.32
N ASN A 249 2.62 -7.34 14.65
CA ASN A 249 2.98 -6.04 15.18
C ASN A 249 4.42 -5.65 14.83
N VAL A 250 5.38 -6.56 15.06
CA VAL A 250 6.79 -6.31 14.71
C VAL A 250 7.00 -6.16 13.21
N ARG A 251 6.31 -6.96 12.38
CA ARG A 251 6.41 -6.86 10.91
C ARG A 251 5.88 -5.53 10.39
N LEU A 252 4.74 -5.06 10.90
CA LEU A 252 4.21 -3.74 10.55
C LEU A 252 5.12 -2.62 11.04
N ALA A 253 5.68 -2.72 12.25
CA ALA A 253 6.64 -1.75 12.76
C ALA A 253 7.91 -1.70 11.91
N ALA A 254 8.45 -2.86 11.51
CA ALA A 254 9.61 -2.94 10.63
C ALA A 254 9.34 -2.30 9.26
N HIS A 255 8.19 -2.56 8.63
CA HIS A 255 7.80 -1.93 7.37
C HIS A 255 7.58 -0.42 7.52
N LEU A 256 6.98 0.02 8.64
CA LEU A 256 6.69 1.43 8.90
C LEU A 256 7.97 2.26 9.06
N THR A 257 8.94 1.72 9.81
CA THR A 257 10.19 2.41 10.16
C THR A 257 11.28 2.22 9.10
N GLY A 258 11.19 1.15 8.30
CA GLY A 258 12.24 0.76 7.35
C GLY A 258 13.45 0.11 8.00
N TYR A 259 13.32 -0.33 9.26
CA TYR A 259 14.32 -1.08 10.00
C TYR A 259 13.95 -2.57 10.10
N ARG A 260 14.95 -3.43 10.11
CA ARG A 260 14.78 -4.80 10.58
C ARG A 260 14.72 -4.76 12.09
N ILE A 261 13.68 -5.31 12.69
CA ILE A 261 13.44 -5.27 14.13
C ILE A 261 13.40 -6.70 14.66
N ASP A 262 14.31 -7.01 15.58
CA ASP A 262 14.28 -8.20 16.40
C ASP A 262 13.82 -7.83 17.82
N ILE A 263 12.96 -8.65 18.43
CA ILE A 263 12.41 -8.38 19.76
C ILE A 263 12.85 -9.48 20.71
N LYS A 264 13.33 -9.07 21.89
CA LYS A 264 13.67 -9.95 23.02
C LYS A 264 13.01 -9.45 24.31
N SER A 265 12.75 -10.39 25.22
CA SER A 265 12.36 -10.02 26.58
C SER A 265 13.59 -9.55 27.37
N ALA A 266 13.33 -8.83 28.46
CA ALA A 266 14.39 -8.37 29.36
C ALA A 266 15.22 -9.57 29.87
N SER A 267 14.58 -10.66 30.29
CA SER A 267 15.28 -11.87 30.74
C SER A 267 16.13 -12.51 29.64
N GLU A 268 15.62 -12.64 28.39
CA GLU A 268 16.38 -13.16 27.26
C GLU A 268 17.57 -12.28 26.88
N PHE A 269 17.44 -10.99 27.07
CA PHE A 269 18.50 -10.02 26.81
C PHE A 269 19.62 -10.12 27.85
N GLU A 270 19.29 -10.18 29.17
CA GLU A 270 20.23 -10.39 30.25
C GLU A 270 21.02 -11.69 30.10
N GLU A 271 20.36 -12.80 29.71
CA GLU A 271 21.02 -14.08 29.42
C GLU A 271 22.03 -13.97 28.28
N MET A 272 21.67 -13.19 27.22
CA MET A 272 22.56 -12.97 26.08
C MET A 272 23.79 -12.14 26.47
N GLU A 273 23.61 -11.05 27.21
CA GLU A 273 24.72 -10.24 27.69
C GLU A 273 25.68 -11.04 28.61
N ALA A 274 25.14 -11.80 29.56
CA ALA A 274 25.92 -12.66 30.42
C ALA A 274 26.73 -13.74 29.66
N ALA A 275 26.12 -14.31 28.60
CA ALA A 275 26.82 -15.27 27.74
C ALA A 275 27.93 -14.62 26.92
N GLN A 276 27.74 -13.38 26.48
CA GLN A 276 28.72 -12.62 25.71
C GLN A 276 29.90 -12.20 26.59
N GLU A 277 29.66 -11.70 27.79
CA GLU A 277 30.71 -11.38 28.80
C GLU A 277 31.53 -12.62 29.18
N THR A 278 30.86 -13.77 29.31
CA THR A 278 31.56 -15.03 29.64
C THR A 278 32.50 -15.47 28.52
N PHE A 279 32.06 -15.28 27.25
CA PHE A 279 32.87 -15.61 26.08
C PHE A 279 34.05 -14.66 25.91
N GLU A 280 33.86 -13.36 26.10
CA GLU A 280 34.92 -12.35 26.02
C GLU A 280 35.99 -12.60 27.09
N ASN A 281 35.61 -12.87 28.34
CA ASN A 281 36.51 -13.21 29.43
C ASN A 281 37.30 -14.53 29.17
N GLN A 282 36.70 -15.51 28.45
CA GLN A 282 37.42 -16.72 28.07
C GLN A 282 38.43 -16.46 26.97
N VAL A 283 38.10 -15.64 25.96
CA VAL A 283 39.05 -15.27 24.90
C VAL A 283 40.26 -14.51 25.48
N GLU A 284 40.02 -13.52 26.34
CA GLU A 284 41.12 -12.78 27.00
C GLU A 284 42.03 -13.69 27.85
N SER A 285 41.44 -14.68 28.57
CA SER A 285 42.22 -15.59 29.37
C SER A 285 43.04 -16.60 28.54
N ASP A 286 42.58 -16.96 27.37
CA ASP A 286 43.30 -17.84 26.42
C ASP A 286 44.41 -17.10 25.67
N GLU A 287 44.26 -15.81 25.40
CA GLU A 287 45.30 -14.96 24.79
C GLU A 287 46.45 -14.68 25.80
N GLU A 288 46.15 -14.48 27.08
CA GLU A 288 47.19 -14.29 28.12
C GLU A 288 48.00 -15.58 28.41
N GLN A 289 47.53 -16.75 28.02
CA GLN A 289 48.26 -18.03 28.22
C GLN A 289 49.18 -18.41 27.05
N VAL A 290 49.15 -17.65 25.94
CA VAL A 290 49.92 -17.95 24.71
C VAL A 290 51.19 -17.07 24.61
N ASP A 291 51.34 -16.03 25.44
CA ASP A 291 52.55 -15.21 25.56
C ASP A 291 53.43 -15.75 26.72
#